data_62179e9552ec012a0a1a39f3dcf461af
#
_entry.id   62179e9552ec012a0a1a39f3dcf461af
#
_cell.length_a   1.000
_cell.length_b   1.000
_cell.length_c   1.000
_cell.angle_alpha   90.00
_cell.angle_beta   90.00
_cell.angle_gamma   90.00
#
_symmetry.space_group_name_H-M   'P 1'
#
loop_
_entity.id
_entity.type
_entity.pdbx_description
1 polymer ?
#
loop_
_entity_poly.entity_id
_entity_poly.type
_entity_poly.pdbx_seq_one_letter_code
_entity_poly.pdbx_strand_id
1 'polypeptide(L)'
;MFKNTEGYPDPTAGTAMSRVLKEYKQRQRRRFAAKNRRKIYVVSKYAGDVATNKENAVRFCRYVIGRGNLPVASHLLYPQILNDSSPHEREMGLMFGLALLALCDEVWIFTENGEISSGMKREIEEARRLGIPVRQLDLEEI
;
A
#
# COMPACT_ATOMS: atom_id res chain seq x y z
N MET A 1 -9.02 -37.76 -19.04
CA MET A 1 -7.87 -38.50 -18.49
C MET A 1 -6.64 -38.32 -19.36
N PHE A 2 -5.49 -38.09 -18.75
CA PHE A 2 -4.23 -37.96 -19.49
C PHE A 2 -3.72 -39.36 -19.89
N LYS A 3 -3.24 -39.45 -21.13
CA LYS A 3 -2.71 -40.68 -21.70
C LYS A 3 -1.27 -40.49 -22.14
N ASN A 4 -0.46 -41.55 -22.12
CA ASN A 4 0.87 -41.54 -22.70
C ASN A 4 0.81 -41.61 -24.23
N THR A 5 1.97 -41.60 -24.91
CA THR A 5 2.06 -41.65 -26.38
C THR A 5 1.47 -42.93 -27.01
N GLU A 6 1.35 -43.99 -26.23
CA GLU A 6 0.74 -45.27 -26.67
C GLU A 6 -0.76 -45.36 -26.41
N GLY A 7 -1.35 -44.29 -25.87
CA GLY A 7 -2.79 -44.22 -25.60
C GLY A 7 -3.25 -44.80 -24.27
N TYR A 8 -2.31 -45.26 -23.43
CA TYR A 8 -2.61 -45.77 -22.09
C TYR A 8 -2.73 -44.67 -21.05
N PRO A 9 -3.55 -44.84 -20.00
CA PRO A 9 -3.65 -43.88 -18.91
C PRO A 9 -2.29 -43.69 -18.24
N ASP A 10 -1.91 -42.40 -18.01
CA ASP A 10 -0.70 -42.06 -17.27
C ASP A 10 -1.08 -41.31 -15.98
N PRO A 11 -1.21 -42.02 -14.83
CA PRO A 11 -1.57 -41.39 -13.56
C PRO A 11 -0.53 -40.36 -13.08
N THR A 12 0.75 -40.57 -13.37
CA THR A 12 1.83 -39.66 -12.97
C THR A 12 1.73 -38.34 -13.74
N ALA A 13 1.56 -38.40 -15.06
CA ALA A 13 1.37 -37.21 -15.88
C ALA A 13 0.09 -36.46 -15.49
N GLY A 14 -1.03 -37.16 -15.27
CA GLY A 14 -2.28 -36.59 -14.84
C GLY A 14 -2.17 -35.89 -13.48
N THR A 15 -1.48 -36.51 -12.51
CA THR A 15 -1.25 -35.93 -11.19
C THR A 15 -0.37 -34.68 -11.28
N ALA A 16 0.72 -34.72 -12.06
CA ALA A 16 1.60 -33.58 -12.27
C ALA A 16 0.87 -32.39 -12.91
N MET A 17 0.02 -32.64 -13.93
CA MET A 17 -0.78 -31.62 -14.58
C MET A 17 -1.82 -31.03 -13.64
N SER A 18 -2.49 -31.84 -12.82
CA SER A 18 -3.45 -31.37 -11.82
C SER A 18 -2.80 -30.44 -10.80
N ARG A 19 -1.57 -30.77 -10.37
CA ARG A 19 -0.80 -29.92 -9.45
C ARG A 19 -0.43 -28.59 -10.09
N VAL A 20 0.04 -28.58 -11.33
CA VAL A 20 0.39 -27.37 -12.07
C VAL A 20 -0.83 -26.45 -12.23
N LEU A 21 -1.98 -27.01 -12.61
CA LEU A 21 -3.22 -26.24 -12.74
C LEU A 21 -3.67 -25.65 -11.40
N LYS A 22 -3.54 -26.41 -10.31
CA LYS A 22 -3.88 -25.95 -8.97
C LYS A 22 -3.01 -24.78 -8.55
N GLU A 23 -1.69 -24.88 -8.76
CA GLU A 23 -0.74 -23.80 -8.47
C GLU A 23 -1.01 -22.56 -9.30
N TYR A 24 -1.32 -22.71 -10.59
CA TYR A 24 -1.72 -21.62 -11.46
C TYR A 24 -2.96 -20.88 -10.96
N LYS A 25 -4.02 -21.63 -10.62
CA LYS A 25 -5.27 -21.06 -10.08
C LYS A 25 -5.01 -20.31 -8.76
N GLN A 26 -4.16 -20.85 -7.87
CA GLN A 26 -3.81 -20.21 -6.62
C GLN A 26 -3.05 -18.89 -6.87
N ARG A 27 -2.13 -18.85 -7.82
CA ARG A 27 -1.43 -17.63 -8.21
C ARG A 27 -2.38 -16.58 -8.76
N GLN A 28 -3.33 -16.97 -9.61
CA GLN A 28 -4.32 -16.06 -10.16
C GLN A 28 -5.24 -15.49 -9.07
N ARG A 29 -5.66 -16.29 -8.10
CA ARG A 29 -6.45 -15.81 -6.95
C ARG A 29 -5.68 -14.79 -6.13
N ARG A 30 -4.39 -15.02 -5.87
CA ARG A 30 -3.55 -14.09 -5.11
C ARG A 30 -3.36 -12.76 -5.85
N ARG A 31 -3.14 -12.80 -7.16
CA ARG A 31 -3.06 -11.60 -8.00
C ARG A 31 -4.35 -10.81 -7.99
N PHE A 32 -5.47 -11.48 -8.13
CA PHE A 32 -6.79 -10.87 -8.09
C PHE A 32 -7.05 -10.22 -6.73
N ALA A 33 -6.78 -10.92 -5.64
CA ALA A 33 -6.95 -10.41 -4.29
C ALA A 33 -6.09 -9.17 -4.04
N ALA A 34 -4.82 -9.19 -4.44
CA ALA A 34 -3.93 -8.03 -4.31
C ALA A 34 -4.41 -6.83 -5.12
N LYS A 35 -4.77 -7.05 -6.39
CA LYS A 35 -5.26 -6.00 -7.29
C LYS A 35 -6.55 -5.35 -6.80
N ASN A 36 -7.39 -6.11 -6.12
CA ASN A 36 -8.69 -5.64 -5.65
C ASN A 36 -8.73 -5.22 -4.19
N ARG A 37 -7.57 -5.20 -3.49
CA ARG A 37 -7.50 -4.63 -2.15
C ARG A 37 -7.81 -3.15 -2.19
N ARG A 38 -8.49 -2.67 -1.16
CA ARG A 38 -8.73 -1.23 -0.98
C ARG A 38 -7.39 -0.53 -0.79
N LYS A 39 -7.23 0.59 -1.45
CA LYS A 39 -6.02 1.40 -1.35
C LYS A 39 -6.20 2.41 -0.23
N ILE A 40 -5.32 2.34 0.75
CA ILE A 40 -5.34 3.23 1.91
C ILE A 40 -4.13 4.15 1.84
N TYR A 41 -4.39 5.44 1.74
CA TYR A 41 -3.32 6.43 1.81
C TYR A 41 -2.94 6.67 3.27
N VAL A 42 -1.66 6.51 3.57
CA VAL A 42 -1.11 6.64 4.92
C VAL A 42 -0.65 8.07 5.12
N VAL A 43 -1.32 8.81 6.01
CA VAL A 43 -0.92 10.14 6.44
C VAL A 43 -0.19 10.03 7.77
N SER A 44 1.06 10.43 7.80
CA SER A 44 1.88 10.42 9.01
C SER A 44 2.93 11.53 8.99
N LYS A 45 3.51 11.82 10.14
CA LYS A 45 4.56 12.82 10.27
C LYS A 45 5.81 12.41 9.51
N TYR A 46 6.42 13.35 8.80
CA TYR A 46 7.68 13.14 8.09
C TYR A 46 8.79 14.06 8.59
N ALA A 47 8.57 15.36 8.66
CA ALA A 47 9.56 16.36 9.06
C ALA A 47 9.98 16.21 10.54
N GLY A 48 11.18 16.63 10.85
CA GLY A 48 11.78 16.52 12.18
C GLY A 48 12.74 15.33 12.23
N ASP A 49 12.49 14.34 13.07
CA ASP A 49 13.28 13.10 13.11
C ASP A 49 12.85 12.17 11.97
N VAL A 50 13.41 12.43 10.79
CA VAL A 50 13.06 11.72 9.55
C VAL A 50 13.27 10.22 9.65
N ALA A 51 14.36 9.79 10.30
CA ALA A 51 14.65 8.36 10.45
C ALA A 51 13.56 7.63 11.25
N THR A 52 13.19 8.16 12.41
CA THR A 52 12.12 7.61 13.25
C THR A 52 10.77 7.68 12.54
N ASN A 53 10.49 8.80 11.86
CA ASN A 53 9.23 8.97 11.14
C ASN A 53 9.09 7.99 9.98
N LYS A 54 10.18 7.64 9.30
CA LYS A 54 10.19 6.58 8.27
C LYS A 54 9.90 5.21 8.86
N GLU A 55 10.52 4.88 10.00
CA GLU A 55 10.28 3.62 10.69
C GLU A 55 8.81 3.51 11.10
N ASN A 56 8.25 4.57 11.63
CA ASN A 56 6.84 4.64 11.99
C ASN A 56 5.94 4.49 10.76
N ALA A 57 6.27 5.13 9.65
CA ALA A 57 5.51 5.00 8.40
C ALA A 57 5.50 3.55 7.90
N VAL A 58 6.62 2.85 7.98
CA VAL A 58 6.69 1.42 7.66
C VAL A 58 5.78 0.61 8.57
N ARG A 59 5.80 0.90 9.87
CA ARG A 59 4.93 0.25 10.85
C ARG A 59 3.45 0.48 10.54
N PHE A 60 3.07 1.69 10.16
CA PHE A 60 1.70 2.03 9.77
C PHE A 60 1.28 1.27 8.51
N CYS A 61 2.16 1.19 7.52
CA CYS A 61 1.90 0.42 6.31
C CYS A 61 1.70 -1.08 6.62
N ARG A 62 2.51 -1.64 7.51
CA ARG A 62 2.34 -3.03 7.95
C ARG A 62 1.00 -3.24 8.65
N TYR A 63 0.56 -2.29 9.43
CA TYR A 63 -0.76 -2.32 10.05
C TYR A 63 -1.87 -2.33 8.98
N VAL A 64 -1.78 -1.47 7.97
CA VAL A 64 -2.73 -1.41 6.86
C VAL A 64 -2.79 -2.76 6.13
N ILE A 65 -1.64 -3.37 5.86
CA ILE A 65 -1.54 -4.69 5.23
C ILE A 65 -2.22 -5.75 6.11
N GLY A 66 -1.96 -5.71 7.41
CA GLY A 66 -2.56 -6.66 8.38
C GLY A 66 -4.08 -6.55 8.44
N ARG A 67 -4.65 -5.41 8.05
CA ARG A 67 -6.10 -5.22 7.95
C ARG A 67 -6.66 -5.60 6.58
N GLY A 68 -5.86 -6.20 5.71
CA GLY A 68 -6.28 -6.68 4.40
C GLY A 68 -6.29 -5.63 3.29
N ASN A 69 -5.65 -4.48 3.51
CA ASN A 69 -5.62 -3.37 2.57
C ASN A 69 -4.25 -3.21 1.91
N LEU A 70 -4.19 -2.33 0.91
CA LEU A 70 -2.96 -1.98 0.21
C LEU A 70 -2.53 -0.58 0.68
N PRO A 71 -1.37 -0.42 1.34
CA PRO A 71 -0.91 0.87 1.81
C PRO A 71 -0.27 1.69 0.68
N VAL A 72 -0.49 2.99 0.70
CA VAL A 72 0.18 3.97 -0.15
C VAL A 72 0.77 5.04 0.75
N ALA A 73 2.09 5.13 0.81
CA ALA A 73 2.80 6.09 1.66
C ALA A 73 3.82 6.86 0.83
N SER A 74 3.50 8.10 0.46
CA SER A 74 4.37 8.95 -0.35
C SER A 74 5.71 9.23 0.31
N HIS A 75 5.76 9.31 1.64
CA HIS A 75 6.99 9.57 2.40
C HIS A 75 8.01 8.43 2.31
N LEU A 76 7.58 7.23 1.96
CA LEU A 76 8.46 6.09 1.76
C LEU A 76 8.93 5.97 0.30
N LEU A 77 8.41 6.79 -0.58
CA LEU A 77 8.71 6.75 -2.01
C LEU A 77 9.48 7.98 -2.49
N TYR A 78 8.85 9.14 -2.49
CA TYR A 78 9.41 10.33 -3.15
C TYR A 78 10.65 10.92 -2.49
N PRO A 79 10.81 10.93 -1.16
CA PRO A 79 12.06 11.41 -0.56
C PRO A 79 13.30 10.58 -0.93
N GLN A 80 13.11 9.36 -1.40
CA GLN A 80 14.21 8.52 -1.90
C GLN A 80 14.61 8.87 -3.34
N ILE A 81 13.75 9.58 -4.06
CA ILE A 81 13.89 9.88 -5.50
C ILE A 81 14.24 11.34 -5.69
N LEU A 82 13.61 12.24 -4.95
CA LEU A 82 13.72 13.69 -5.09
C LEU A 82 14.65 14.29 -4.05
N ASN A 83 15.31 15.39 -4.41
CA ASN A 83 16.17 16.13 -3.50
C ASN A 83 15.34 17.12 -2.69
N ASP A 84 15.15 16.83 -1.40
CA ASP A 84 14.36 17.65 -0.49
C ASP A 84 14.97 19.03 -0.19
N SER A 85 16.27 19.21 -0.50
CA SER A 85 16.96 20.51 -0.39
C SER A 85 16.58 21.46 -1.53
N SER A 86 16.08 20.96 -2.64
CA SER A 86 15.59 21.76 -3.77
C SER A 86 14.13 22.16 -3.53
N PRO A 87 13.79 23.46 -3.43
CA PRO A 87 12.40 23.89 -3.27
C PRO A 87 11.49 23.37 -4.38
N HIS A 88 12.00 23.32 -5.61
CA HIS A 88 11.25 22.81 -6.77
C HIS A 88 10.93 21.31 -6.63
N GLU A 89 11.92 20.49 -6.28
CA GLU A 89 11.71 19.07 -6.11
C GLU A 89 10.87 18.74 -4.88
N ARG A 90 11.00 19.52 -3.81
CA ARG A 90 10.14 19.39 -2.63
C ARG A 90 8.68 19.62 -3.00
N GLU A 91 8.40 20.66 -3.78
CA GLU A 91 7.05 20.94 -4.26
C GLU A 91 6.52 19.82 -5.14
N MET A 92 7.33 19.30 -6.05
CA MET A 92 6.97 18.12 -6.86
C MET A 92 6.57 16.93 -5.99
N GLY A 93 7.36 16.63 -4.96
CA GLY A 93 7.06 15.54 -4.03
C GLY A 93 5.73 15.71 -3.32
N LEU A 94 5.42 16.95 -2.89
CA LEU A 94 4.14 17.26 -2.27
C LEU A 94 2.97 17.06 -3.26
N MET A 95 3.13 17.55 -4.49
CA MET A 95 2.10 17.40 -5.53
C MET A 95 1.89 15.93 -5.92
N PHE A 96 2.96 15.15 -6.03
CA PHE A 96 2.87 13.73 -6.31
C PHE A 96 2.18 12.96 -5.18
N GLY A 97 2.45 13.34 -3.93
CA GLY A 97 1.77 12.78 -2.77
C GLY A 97 0.26 13.02 -2.83
N LEU A 98 -0.16 14.24 -3.13
CA LEU A 98 -1.58 14.58 -3.28
C LEU A 98 -2.22 13.85 -4.45
N ALA A 99 -1.49 13.67 -5.56
CA ALA A 99 -1.97 12.92 -6.71
C ALA A 99 -2.19 11.43 -6.38
N LEU A 100 -1.27 10.82 -5.62
CA LEU A 100 -1.43 9.45 -5.14
C LEU A 100 -2.62 9.32 -4.18
N LEU A 101 -2.79 10.27 -3.27
CA LEU A 101 -3.90 10.30 -2.34
C LEU A 101 -5.24 10.28 -3.09
N ALA A 102 -5.34 11.03 -4.17
CA ALA A 102 -6.55 11.09 -5.00
C ALA A 102 -6.94 9.75 -5.62
N LEU A 103 -5.99 8.83 -5.76
CA LEU A 103 -6.22 7.49 -6.30
C LEU A 103 -6.63 6.46 -5.24
N CYS A 104 -6.63 6.83 -3.97
CA CYS A 104 -6.91 5.92 -2.87
C CYS A 104 -8.38 5.90 -2.49
N ASP A 105 -8.81 4.79 -1.90
CA ASP A 105 -10.20 4.59 -1.48
C ASP A 105 -10.50 5.23 -0.13
N GLU A 106 -9.51 5.25 0.76
CA GLU A 106 -9.58 5.86 2.08
C GLU A 106 -8.24 6.49 2.45
N VAL A 107 -8.29 7.38 3.43
CA VAL A 107 -7.11 8.00 4.04
C VAL A 107 -7.09 7.66 5.53
N TRP A 108 -6.02 7.04 5.97
CA TRP A 108 -5.81 6.76 7.39
C TRP A 108 -4.72 7.65 7.93
N ILE A 109 -5.07 8.39 8.98
CA ILE A 109 -4.18 9.34 9.64
C ILE A 109 -3.62 8.66 10.88
N PHE A 110 -2.31 8.56 10.96
CA PHE A 110 -1.62 8.00 12.12
C PHE A 110 -0.96 9.11 12.91
N THR A 111 -1.38 9.26 14.17
CA THR A 111 -0.92 10.33 15.04
C THR A 111 -0.15 9.79 16.24
N GLU A 112 0.74 10.62 16.77
CA GLU A 112 1.35 10.43 18.07
C GLU A 112 0.71 11.46 19.02
N ASN A 113 -0.02 10.99 20.03
CA ASN A 113 -0.74 11.85 20.98
C ASN A 113 -1.71 12.84 20.31
N GLY A 114 -2.28 12.45 19.17
CA GLY A 114 -3.22 13.28 18.43
C GLY A 114 -2.61 14.45 17.67
N GLU A 115 -1.28 14.55 17.61
CA GLU A 115 -0.60 15.63 16.93
C GLU A 115 -0.68 15.52 15.41
N ILE A 116 -1.01 16.63 14.76
CA ILE A 116 -1.11 16.73 13.30
C ILE A 116 -0.19 17.84 12.83
N SER A 117 0.83 17.48 12.03
CA SER A 117 1.76 18.44 11.44
C SER A 117 1.13 19.24 10.30
N SER A 118 1.80 20.32 9.85
CA SER A 118 1.32 21.11 8.73
C SER A 118 1.21 20.31 7.42
N GLY A 119 2.16 19.40 7.18
CA GLY A 119 2.13 18.51 6.02
C GLY A 119 0.96 17.54 6.08
N MET A 120 0.69 16.98 7.25
CA MET A 120 -0.46 16.11 7.47
C MET A 120 -1.78 16.86 7.24
N LYS A 121 -1.89 18.10 7.73
CA LYS A 121 -3.09 18.93 7.52
C LYS A 121 -3.41 19.13 6.05
N ARG A 122 -2.38 19.36 5.23
CA ARG A 122 -2.54 19.55 3.79
C ARG A 122 -3.13 18.30 3.13
N GLU A 123 -2.63 17.15 3.48
CA GLU A 123 -3.13 15.88 2.96
C GLU A 123 -4.56 15.58 3.44
N ILE A 124 -4.86 15.86 4.69
CA ILE A 124 -6.21 15.71 5.25
C ILE A 124 -7.21 16.64 4.55
N GLU A 125 -6.84 17.89 4.35
CA GLU A 125 -7.68 18.87 3.63
C GLU A 125 -7.98 18.41 2.20
N GLU A 126 -6.98 17.89 1.50
CA GLU A 126 -7.16 17.37 0.15
C GLU A 126 -8.11 16.17 0.13
N ALA A 127 -7.97 15.24 1.09
CA ALA A 127 -8.88 14.10 1.22
C ALA A 127 -10.34 14.57 1.42
N ARG A 128 -10.54 15.56 2.28
CA ARG A 128 -11.86 16.15 2.52
C ARG A 128 -12.43 16.84 1.29
N ARG A 129 -11.58 17.60 0.58
CA ARG A 129 -11.98 18.26 -0.66
C ARG A 129 -12.46 17.26 -1.71
N LEU A 130 -11.80 16.11 -1.80
CA LEU A 130 -12.13 15.05 -2.75
C LEU A 130 -13.27 14.13 -2.28
N GLY A 131 -13.74 14.30 -1.05
CA GLY A 131 -14.77 13.44 -0.47
C GLY A 131 -14.29 12.03 -0.15
N ILE A 132 -12.98 11.85 0.05
CA ILE A 132 -12.41 10.55 0.41
C ILE A 132 -12.59 10.34 1.92
N PRO A 133 -13.12 9.18 2.36
CA PRO A 133 -13.29 8.90 3.79
C PRO A 133 -11.96 8.95 4.54
N VAL A 134 -11.98 9.54 5.73
CA VAL A 134 -10.81 9.73 6.57
C VAL A 134 -11.01 9.01 7.90
N ARG A 135 -10.01 8.25 8.33
CA ARG A 135 -9.97 7.59 9.63
C ARG A 135 -8.71 8.00 10.38
N GLN A 136 -8.85 8.32 11.65
CA GLN A 136 -7.70 8.66 12.50
C GLN A 136 -7.41 7.56 13.50
N LEU A 137 -6.14 7.19 13.62
CA LEU A 137 -5.63 6.18 14.53
C LEU A 137 -4.42 6.74 15.27
N ASP A 138 -4.36 6.53 16.56
CA ASP A 138 -3.17 6.88 17.33
C ASP A 138 -2.16 5.74 17.32
N LEU A 139 -0.87 6.07 17.45
CA LEU A 139 0.23 5.11 17.44
C LEU A 139 0.04 4.01 18.51
N GLU A 140 -0.59 4.35 19.62
CA GLU A 140 -0.85 3.40 20.71
C GLU A 140 -1.95 2.39 20.37
N GLU A 141 -2.76 2.66 19.36
CA GLU A 141 -3.88 1.79 18.95
C GLU A 141 -3.48 0.65 18.02
N ILE A 142 -2.21 0.64 17.57
CA ILE A 142 -1.77 -0.33 16.57
C ILE A 142 -0.71 -1.31 17.06
#